data_32d3ba8aeda951cbce1f46ca0841da58
#
_entry.id   32d3ba8aeda951cbce1f46ca0841da58
#
_cell.length_a   1.000
_cell.length_b   1.000
_cell.length_c   1.000
_cell.angle_alpha   90.00
_cell.angle_beta   90.00
_cell.angle_gamma   90.00
#
_symmetry.space_group_name_H-M   'P 1'
#
loop_
_entity.id
_entity.type
_entity.pdbx_description
1 polymer ?
#
loop_
_entity_poly.entity_id
_entity_poly.type
_entity_poly.pdbx_seq_one_letter_code
_entity_poly.pdbx_strand_id
1 'polypeptide(L)'
;MQKHSIICLISLVMASGTLVSCDKAKSLTKKSVDCNDPIATDLVKSMVQKNILSATKEYLQDAQSATDSSIIRATVNQLKIAISDVRTSKKDPESTKNFCVGTLKVSMNSDLVSTADFVRKYYGQQPVKESAFQQDLELDANTISYNLEYAVQPTDDGEKVFADLQNGQELQSFIANVVVDASQKNSVQSQKAQDVKTIDDANAQTAVANLNASVVAATAAANAATEASSNLAAIAAEQQKVKAQMDYK
;
A
#
# COMPACT_ATOMS: atom_id res chain seq x y z
N MET A 1 -31.58 -91.67 12.91
CA MET A 1 -33.01 -91.84 13.17
C MET A 1 -33.73 -90.64 12.53
N GLN A 2 -34.52 -91.05 11.60
CA GLN A 2 -35.85 -90.67 11.10
C GLN A 2 -35.91 -89.31 10.41
N LYS A 3 -35.90 -89.25 9.07
CA LYS A 3 -37.05 -89.41 8.15
C LYS A 3 -38.27 -88.51 8.49
N HIS A 4 -38.55 -87.53 7.64
CA HIS A 4 -39.79 -87.54 6.87
C HIS A 4 -39.75 -86.53 5.72
N SER A 5 -39.98 -87.09 4.56
CA SER A 5 -40.34 -86.56 3.27
C SER A 5 -41.79 -86.09 3.30
N ILE A 6 -42.19 -84.95 2.74
CA ILE A 6 -43.49 -84.74 2.12
C ILE A 6 -43.35 -83.81 0.94
N ILE A 7 -43.74 -84.35 -0.16
CA ILE A 7 -43.97 -83.77 -1.50
C ILE A 7 -45.37 -83.11 -1.52
N CYS A 8 -45.54 -81.97 -2.18
CA CYS A 8 -46.69 -81.56 -2.95
C CYS A 8 -46.44 -80.25 -3.65
N LEU A 9 -46.21 -80.25 -4.93
CA LEU A 9 -47.14 -80.05 -6.05
C LEU A 9 -47.60 -78.61 -6.29
N ILE A 10 -47.03 -78.04 -7.34
CA ILE A 10 -47.62 -77.32 -8.52
C ILE A 10 -48.65 -76.21 -8.23
N SER A 11 -48.29 -74.99 -8.61
CA SER A 11 -49.17 -74.09 -9.37
C SER A 11 -48.40 -73.12 -10.19
N LEU A 12 -48.51 -73.31 -11.47
CA LEU A 12 -48.00 -72.45 -12.55
C LEU A 12 -49.00 -71.25 -12.67
N VAL A 13 -48.56 -70.01 -12.35
CA VAL A 13 -49.24 -68.79 -12.72
C VAL A 13 -48.29 -67.95 -13.51
N MET A 14 -48.49 -67.89 -14.81
CA MET A 14 -47.96 -66.87 -15.69
C MET A 14 -48.65 -65.58 -15.37
N ALA A 15 -47.87 -64.57 -14.87
CA ALA A 15 -48.27 -63.18 -14.87
C ALA A 15 -47.14 -62.36 -15.47
N SER A 16 -47.38 -61.95 -16.70
CA SER A 16 -46.68 -60.89 -17.41
C SER A 16 -46.62 -59.62 -16.55
N GLY A 17 -45.50 -59.27 -16.00
CA GLY A 17 -45.26 -58.09 -15.19
C GLY A 17 -44.12 -57.31 -15.73
N THR A 18 -44.39 -56.36 -16.55
CA THR A 18 -43.69 -55.04 -16.78
C THR A 18 -42.28 -54.93 -16.21
N LEU A 19 -41.32 -54.95 -17.11
CA LEU A 19 -40.00 -54.33 -16.92
C LEU A 19 -40.23 -52.86 -16.52
N VAL A 20 -40.28 -52.57 -15.22
CA VAL A 20 -40.06 -51.20 -14.74
C VAL A 20 -38.59 -50.92 -14.99
N SER A 21 -38.34 -50.32 -16.14
CA SER A 21 -37.11 -49.60 -16.45
C SER A 21 -36.88 -48.61 -15.32
N CYS A 22 -35.94 -48.90 -14.44
CA CYS A 22 -35.32 -47.91 -13.55
C CYS A 22 -34.44 -46.99 -14.34
N ASP A 23 -35.00 -46.35 -15.36
CA ASP A 23 -34.39 -45.23 -16.04
C ASP A 23 -34.80 -43.94 -15.36
N LYS A 24 -34.23 -43.65 -14.24
CA LYS A 24 -33.90 -42.32 -13.72
C LYS A 24 -32.96 -42.44 -12.51
N ALA A 25 -31.83 -43.06 -12.69
CA ALA A 25 -30.66 -42.51 -12.06
C ALA A 25 -30.47 -41.15 -12.75
N LYS A 26 -31.10 -40.09 -12.25
CA LYS A 26 -30.65 -38.74 -12.48
C LYS A 26 -29.20 -38.76 -12.04
N SER A 27 -28.28 -38.89 -12.99
CA SER A 27 -26.93 -38.48 -12.83
C SER A 27 -27.03 -37.06 -12.28
N LEU A 28 -26.88 -36.92 -10.98
CA LEU A 28 -26.54 -35.65 -10.34
C LEU A 28 -25.18 -35.30 -10.89
N THR A 29 -25.15 -34.86 -12.16
CA THR A 29 -23.99 -34.20 -12.72
C THR A 29 -23.78 -32.99 -11.83
N LYS A 30 -22.86 -33.09 -10.89
CA LYS A 30 -22.40 -31.95 -10.10
C LYS A 30 -22.12 -30.84 -11.10
N LYS A 31 -22.95 -29.81 -11.11
CA LYS A 31 -22.87 -28.74 -12.10
C LYS A 31 -21.59 -27.95 -11.78
N SER A 32 -20.57 -28.05 -12.62
CA SER A 32 -19.39 -27.20 -12.49
C SER A 32 -19.79 -25.72 -12.65
N VAL A 33 -19.06 -24.84 -12.00
CA VAL A 33 -19.21 -23.37 -12.17
C VAL A 33 -18.26 -22.94 -13.28
N ASP A 34 -18.79 -22.22 -14.27
CA ASP A 34 -17.96 -21.69 -15.35
C ASP A 34 -17.07 -20.55 -14.84
N CYS A 35 -15.85 -20.42 -15.42
CA CYS A 35 -14.89 -19.40 -15.04
C CYS A 35 -15.41 -17.95 -15.20
N ASN A 36 -16.28 -17.74 -16.20
CA ASN A 36 -16.90 -16.44 -16.47
C ASN A 36 -18.26 -16.24 -15.78
N ASP A 37 -18.64 -17.15 -14.89
CA ASP A 37 -19.87 -16.98 -14.09
C ASP A 37 -19.78 -15.67 -13.29
N PRO A 38 -20.82 -14.81 -13.31
CA PRO A 38 -20.81 -13.56 -12.57
C PRO A 38 -20.52 -13.72 -11.07
N ILE A 39 -21.08 -14.77 -10.43
CA ILE A 39 -20.84 -15.04 -9.00
C ILE A 39 -19.36 -15.37 -8.77
N ALA A 40 -18.76 -16.19 -9.64
CA ALA A 40 -17.35 -16.56 -9.54
C ALA A 40 -16.43 -15.34 -9.74
N THR A 41 -16.69 -14.55 -10.78
CA THR A 41 -15.88 -13.35 -11.07
C THR A 41 -16.02 -12.26 -10.00
N ASP A 42 -17.22 -12.07 -9.43
CA ASP A 42 -17.44 -11.12 -8.33
C ASP A 42 -16.76 -11.58 -7.03
N LEU A 43 -16.79 -12.89 -6.77
CA LEU A 43 -16.06 -13.47 -5.64
C LEU A 43 -14.55 -13.24 -5.77
N VAL A 44 -13.97 -13.50 -6.95
CA VAL A 44 -12.54 -13.28 -7.23
C VAL A 44 -12.17 -11.80 -7.07
N LYS A 45 -12.95 -10.85 -7.61
CA LYS A 45 -12.74 -9.40 -7.41
C LYS A 45 -12.77 -9.04 -5.92
N SER A 46 -13.72 -9.57 -5.18
CA SER A 46 -13.85 -9.36 -3.73
C SER A 46 -12.64 -9.92 -2.95
N MET A 47 -12.10 -11.07 -3.38
CA MET A 47 -10.89 -11.66 -2.78
C MET A 47 -9.67 -10.78 -3.03
N VAL A 48 -9.46 -10.32 -4.27
CA VAL A 48 -8.37 -9.39 -4.60
C VAL A 48 -8.45 -8.13 -3.72
N GLN A 49 -9.64 -7.53 -3.61
CA GLN A 49 -9.84 -6.33 -2.78
C GLN A 49 -9.54 -6.59 -1.29
N LYS A 50 -10.01 -7.71 -0.75
CA LYS A 50 -9.74 -8.11 0.64
C LYS A 50 -8.26 -8.36 0.89
N ASN A 51 -7.57 -8.98 -0.05
CA ASN A 51 -6.14 -9.25 0.07
C ASN A 51 -5.33 -7.96 0.05
N ILE A 52 -5.65 -7.00 -0.84
CA ILE A 52 -5.05 -5.66 -0.83
C ILE A 52 -5.28 -4.98 0.53
N LEU A 53 -6.50 -5.03 1.06
CA LEU A 53 -6.81 -4.45 2.37
C LEU A 53 -6.02 -5.12 3.50
N SER A 54 -5.88 -6.45 3.48
CA SER A 54 -5.11 -7.20 4.48
C SER A 54 -3.63 -6.85 4.41
N ALA A 55 -3.03 -6.86 3.21
CA ALA A 55 -1.63 -6.48 3.03
C ALA A 55 -1.36 -5.03 3.45
N THR A 56 -2.28 -4.10 3.12
CA THR A 56 -2.16 -2.70 3.55
C THR A 56 -2.12 -2.58 5.08
N LYS A 57 -2.99 -3.33 5.78
CA LYS A 57 -3.02 -3.32 7.25
C LYS A 57 -1.76 -3.91 7.86
N GLU A 58 -1.25 -5.00 7.30
CA GLU A 58 -0.01 -5.64 7.74
C GLU A 58 1.16 -4.67 7.61
N TYR A 59 1.35 -4.02 6.46
CA TYR A 59 2.42 -3.04 6.25
C TYR A 59 2.31 -1.82 7.18
N LEU A 60 1.10 -1.37 7.51
CA LEU A 60 0.92 -0.27 8.48
C LEU A 60 1.24 -0.70 9.91
N GLN A 61 0.95 -1.93 10.29
CA GLN A 61 1.31 -2.49 11.60
C GLN A 61 2.83 -2.60 11.73
N ASP A 62 3.51 -3.12 10.71
CA ASP A 62 4.97 -3.24 10.67
C ASP A 62 5.65 -1.87 10.74
N ALA A 63 5.08 -0.87 10.09
CA ALA A 63 5.55 0.53 10.13
C ALA A 63 5.16 1.26 11.43
N GLN A 64 4.45 0.63 12.37
CA GLN A 64 3.91 1.25 13.59
C GLN A 64 3.11 2.55 13.30
N SER A 65 2.45 2.59 12.16
CA SER A 65 1.69 3.75 11.71
C SER A 65 0.35 3.86 12.44
N ALA A 66 0.05 5.04 12.98
CA ALA A 66 -1.22 5.36 13.62
C ALA A 66 -2.36 5.68 12.63
N THR A 67 -2.25 5.27 11.37
CA THR A 67 -3.26 5.57 10.35
C THR A 67 -4.60 4.90 10.69
N ASP A 68 -5.69 5.66 10.61
CA ASP A 68 -7.03 5.16 10.87
C ASP A 68 -7.44 4.08 9.84
N SER A 69 -7.81 2.91 10.35
CA SER A 69 -8.25 1.77 9.53
C SER A 69 -9.50 2.06 8.69
N SER A 70 -10.31 3.06 9.06
CA SER A 70 -11.47 3.50 8.28
C SER A 70 -11.05 4.22 6.99
N ILE A 71 -10.00 5.04 7.05
CA ILE A 71 -9.43 5.73 5.88
C ILE A 71 -8.86 4.70 4.91
N ILE A 72 -8.09 3.74 5.41
CA ILE A 72 -7.53 2.66 4.59
C ILE A 72 -8.63 1.88 3.88
N ARG A 73 -9.67 1.48 4.60
CA ARG A 73 -10.81 0.77 4.01
C ARG A 73 -11.50 1.60 2.95
N ALA A 74 -11.73 2.89 3.20
CA ALA A 74 -12.34 3.80 2.24
C ALA A 74 -11.48 3.93 0.97
N THR A 75 -10.17 4.05 1.11
CA THR A 75 -9.22 4.14 -0.01
C THR A 75 -9.22 2.87 -0.86
N VAL A 76 -9.14 1.69 -0.23
CA VAL A 76 -9.18 0.39 -0.94
C VAL A 76 -10.53 0.18 -1.61
N ASN A 77 -11.63 0.64 -1.03
CA ASN A 77 -12.96 0.55 -1.65
C ASN A 77 -13.13 1.46 -2.88
N GLN A 78 -12.26 2.45 -3.09
CA GLN A 78 -12.26 3.29 -4.29
C GLN A 78 -11.51 2.65 -5.47
N LEU A 79 -10.77 1.57 -5.25
CA LEU A 79 -10.13 0.82 -6.33
C LEU A 79 -11.19 0.23 -7.25
N LYS A 80 -11.03 0.41 -8.55
CA LYS A 80 -11.89 -0.23 -9.55
C LYS A 80 -11.23 -1.52 -10.01
N ILE A 81 -11.84 -2.65 -9.63
CA ILE A 81 -11.33 -3.99 -9.95
C ILE A 81 -12.23 -4.61 -11.00
N ALA A 82 -11.67 -4.98 -12.14
CA ALA A 82 -12.35 -5.63 -13.24
C ALA A 82 -11.58 -6.88 -13.69
N ILE A 83 -12.31 -7.89 -14.16
CA ILE A 83 -11.75 -9.09 -14.78
C ILE A 83 -12.37 -9.22 -16.15
N SER A 84 -11.56 -9.39 -17.18
CA SER A 84 -11.98 -9.60 -18.56
C SER A 84 -11.23 -10.80 -19.18
N ASP A 85 -11.61 -11.17 -20.40
CA ASP A 85 -10.93 -12.21 -21.21
C ASP A 85 -10.81 -13.55 -20.48
N VAL A 86 -11.83 -13.85 -19.67
CA VAL A 86 -11.86 -15.04 -18.82
C VAL A 86 -12.01 -16.30 -19.67
N ARG A 87 -11.14 -17.27 -19.43
CA ARG A 87 -11.18 -18.58 -20.07
C ARG A 87 -10.85 -19.69 -19.08
N THR A 88 -11.37 -20.87 -19.33
CA THR A 88 -10.97 -22.08 -18.62
C THR A 88 -9.63 -22.56 -19.17
N SER A 89 -8.62 -22.65 -18.31
CA SER A 89 -7.29 -23.15 -18.66
C SER A 89 -7.23 -24.68 -18.51
N LYS A 90 -7.93 -25.23 -17.50
CA LYS A 90 -7.97 -26.65 -17.22
C LYS A 90 -9.24 -27.01 -16.46
N LYS A 91 -9.80 -28.19 -16.74
CA LYS A 91 -10.86 -28.82 -15.93
C LYS A 91 -10.24 -29.96 -15.15
N ASP A 92 -10.62 -30.09 -13.89
CA ASP A 92 -10.22 -31.24 -13.08
C ASP A 92 -11.11 -32.43 -13.46
N PRO A 93 -10.57 -33.56 -13.94
CA PRO A 93 -11.36 -34.72 -14.33
C PRO A 93 -12.00 -35.44 -13.15
N GLU A 94 -11.46 -35.26 -11.94
CA GLU A 94 -11.92 -35.96 -10.73
C GLU A 94 -12.82 -35.13 -9.84
N SER A 95 -12.99 -33.83 -10.15
CA SER A 95 -13.79 -32.90 -9.35
C SER A 95 -14.59 -31.92 -10.22
N THR A 96 -15.39 -31.06 -9.57
CA THR A 96 -16.11 -29.96 -10.24
C THR A 96 -15.25 -28.69 -10.35
N LYS A 97 -13.96 -28.76 -10.02
CA LYS A 97 -13.03 -27.62 -10.00
C LYS A 97 -12.62 -27.24 -11.43
N ASN A 98 -12.78 -25.97 -11.77
CA ASN A 98 -12.27 -25.37 -12.98
C ASN A 98 -11.10 -24.45 -12.65
N PHE A 99 -10.00 -24.56 -13.39
CA PHE A 99 -8.88 -23.61 -13.36
C PHE A 99 -9.11 -22.57 -14.45
N CYS A 100 -8.96 -21.32 -14.07
CA CYS A 100 -9.35 -20.18 -14.86
C CYS A 100 -8.18 -19.22 -15.02
N VAL A 101 -8.16 -18.53 -16.15
CA VAL A 101 -7.24 -17.42 -16.43
C VAL A 101 -8.05 -16.24 -16.95
N GLY A 102 -7.71 -15.05 -16.49
CA GLY A 102 -8.35 -13.82 -16.96
C GLY A 102 -7.44 -12.62 -16.80
N THR A 103 -7.77 -11.54 -17.50
CA THR A 103 -7.08 -10.26 -17.36
C THR A 103 -7.68 -9.48 -16.19
N LEU A 104 -6.96 -9.41 -15.08
CA LEU A 104 -7.32 -8.55 -13.95
C LEU A 104 -6.84 -7.12 -14.24
N LYS A 105 -7.73 -6.16 -14.10
CA LYS A 105 -7.42 -4.73 -14.16
C LYS A 105 -7.75 -4.08 -12.82
N VAL A 106 -6.77 -3.41 -12.22
CA VAL A 106 -6.97 -2.63 -11.00
C VAL A 106 -6.63 -1.18 -11.30
N SER A 107 -7.66 -0.32 -11.29
CA SER A 107 -7.49 1.12 -11.52
C SER A 107 -7.52 1.87 -10.20
N MET A 108 -6.50 2.68 -10.01
CA MET A 108 -6.34 3.63 -8.91
C MET A 108 -6.83 5.01 -9.37
N ASN A 109 -7.37 5.82 -8.47
CA ASN A 109 -7.62 7.22 -8.84
C ASN A 109 -6.32 8.03 -8.92
N SER A 110 -6.32 9.13 -9.70
CA SER A 110 -5.13 9.97 -9.88
C SER A 110 -4.62 10.58 -8.58
N ASP A 111 -5.54 10.90 -7.66
CA ASP A 111 -5.19 11.50 -6.37
C ASP A 111 -4.46 10.52 -5.47
N LEU A 112 -4.81 9.24 -5.51
CA LEU A 112 -4.10 8.19 -4.78
C LEU A 112 -2.65 8.08 -5.26
N VAL A 113 -2.45 7.96 -6.58
CA VAL A 113 -1.12 7.83 -7.17
C VAL A 113 -0.26 9.08 -6.92
N SER A 114 -0.79 10.28 -7.19
CA SER A 114 -0.06 11.54 -6.97
C SER A 114 0.27 11.78 -5.50
N THR A 115 -0.61 11.35 -4.58
CA THR A 115 -0.37 11.42 -3.14
C THR A 115 0.73 10.45 -2.70
N ALA A 116 0.73 9.22 -3.21
CA ALA A 116 1.81 8.26 -2.97
C ALA A 116 3.15 8.78 -3.52
N ASP A 117 3.17 9.34 -4.73
CA ASP A 117 4.38 9.94 -5.33
C ASP A 117 4.91 11.12 -4.52
N PHE A 118 4.02 11.95 -3.94
CA PHE A 118 4.43 13.03 -3.04
C PHE A 118 5.16 12.49 -1.80
N VAL A 119 4.64 11.42 -1.19
CA VAL A 119 5.24 10.79 -0.01
C VAL A 119 6.56 10.10 -0.37
N ARG A 120 6.57 9.30 -1.45
CA ARG A 120 7.77 8.63 -1.96
C ARG A 120 8.90 9.61 -2.26
N LYS A 121 8.58 10.73 -2.90
CA LYS A 121 9.56 11.80 -3.17
C LYS A 121 10.17 12.35 -1.88
N TYR A 122 9.39 12.52 -0.83
CA TYR A 122 9.90 12.99 0.45
C TYR A 122 10.93 12.02 1.06
N TYR A 123 10.69 10.72 0.94
CA TYR A 123 11.59 9.67 1.42
C TYR A 123 12.69 9.28 0.40
N GLY A 124 12.81 9.96 -0.73
CA GLY A 124 13.81 9.65 -1.77
C GLY A 124 13.55 8.32 -2.49
N GLN A 125 12.32 7.83 -2.48
CA GLN A 125 11.92 6.60 -3.16
C GLN A 125 11.52 6.85 -4.61
N GLN A 126 11.52 5.79 -5.42
CA GLN A 126 11.08 5.84 -6.81
C GLN A 126 9.58 6.13 -6.91
N PRO A 127 9.15 6.92 -7.91
CA PRO A 127 7.73 7.10 -8.22
C PRO A 127 6.98 5.78 -8.43
N VAL A 128 5.67 5.81 -8.26
CA VAL A 128 4.81 4.62 -8.38
C VAL A 128 4.99 3.92 -9.72
N LYS A 129 5.09 4.67 -10.83
CA LYS A 129 5.25 4.11 -12.18
C LYS A 129 6.57 3.36 -12.35
N GLU A 130 7.67 3.95 -11.93
CA GLU A 130 9.00 3.33 -11.99
C GLU A 130 9.09 2.11 -11.06
N SER A 131 8.47 2.17 -9.89
CA SER A 131 8.40 1.04 -8.97
C SER A 131 7.55 -0.11 -9.52
N ALA A 132 6.47 0.17 -10.24
CA ALA A 132 5.68 -0.84 -10.95
C ALA A 132 6.54 -1.55 -12.01
N PHE A 133 7.24 -0.78 -12.83
CA PHE A 133 8.12 -1.32 -13.88
C PHE A 133 9.21 -2.23 -13.32
N GLN A 134 9.81 -1.89 -12.17
CA GLN A 134 10.82 -2.70 -11.49
C GLN A 134 10.27 -4.05 -10.97
N GLN A 135 8.96 -4.16 -10.81
CA GLN A 135 8.28 -5.37 -10.37
C GLN A 135 7.54 -6.09 -11.51
N ASP A 136 7.92 -5.80 -12.76
CA ASP A 136 7.29 -6.37 -13.96
C ASP A 136 5.76 -6.16 -14.02
N LEU A 137 5.28 -5.07 -13.41
CA LEU A 137 3.88 -4.67 -13.45
C LEU A 137 3.67 -3.57 -14.49
N GLU A 138 2.79 -3.83 -15.45
CA GLU A 138 2.43 -2.86 -16.47
C GLU A 138 1.43 -1.84 -15.90
N LEU A 139 1.90 -0.63 -15.59
CA LEU A 139 1.08 0.49 -15.15
C LEU A 139 0.87 1.47 -16.32
N ASP A 140 -0.31 1.44 -16.93
CA ASP A 140 -0.76 2.42 -17.92
C ASP A 140 -1.71 3.43 -17.28
N ALA A 141 -1.37 4.71 -17.38
CA ALA A 141 -2.00 5.78 -16.62
C ALA A 141 -2.03 5.44 -15.10
N ASN A 142 -3.18 5.00 -14.59
CA ASN A 142 -3.35 4.61 -13.18
C ASN A 142 -3.94 3.18 -13.08
N THR A 143 -3.83 2.39 -14.13
CA THR A 143 -4.39 1.03 -14.20
C THR A 143 -3.28 0.01 -14.38
N ILE A 144 -3.26 -1.00 -13.53
CA ILE A 144 -2.39 -2.16 -13.68
C ILE A 144 -3.20 -3.28 -14.30
N SER A 145 -2.63 -3.88 -15.36
CA SER A 145 -3.15 -5.08 -16.01
C SER A 145 -2.31 -6.29 -15.60
N TYR A 146 -2.96 -7.38 -15.22
CA TYR A 146 -2.28 -8.57 -14.71
C TYR A 146 -2.96 -9.85 -15.20
N ASN A 147 -2.19 -10.86 -15.57
CA ASN A 147 -2.72 -12.18 -15.95
C ASN A 147 -3.02 -12.99 -14.67
N LEU A 148 -4.27 -12.96 -14.24
CA LEU A 148 -4.72 -13.62 -13.01
C LEU A 148 -5.09 -15.05 -13.29
N GLU A 149 -4.53 -15.96 -12.50
CA GLU A 149 -4.88 -17.37 -12.42
C GLU A 149 -5.68 -17.65 -11.15
N TYR A 150 -6.80 -18.35 -11.30
CA TYR A 150 -7.66 -18.70 -10.18
C TYR A 150 -8.40 -20.00 -10.43
N ALA A 151 -8.91 -20.60 -9.39
CA ALA A 151 -9.77 -21.77 -9.51
C ALA A 151 -11.16 -21.48 -8.92
N VAL A 152 -12.18 -22.11 -9.47
CA VAL A 152 -13.56 -22.01 -8.98
C VAL A 152 -14.15 -23.39 -8.83
N GLN A 153 -14.95 -23.58 -7.78
CA GLN A 153 -15.61 -24.83 -7.48
C GLN A 153 -16.95 -24.57 -6.75
N PRO A 154 -18.05 -25.21 -7.11
CA PRO A 154 -19.25 -25.19 -6.31
C PRO A 154 -19.08 -26.01 -5.02
N THR A 155 -19.86 -25.72 -3.99
CA THR A 155 -20.04 -26.61 -2.85
C THR A 155 -20.73 -27.92 -3.28
N ASP A 156 -20.64 -28.96 -2.45
CA ASP A 156 -21.25 -30.26 -2.75
C ASP A 156 -22.76 -30.18 -2.87
N ASP A 157 -23.43 -29.26 -2.17
CA ASP A 157 -24.86 -28.94 -2.30
C ASP A 157 -25.17 -28.04 -3.50
N GLY A 158 -24.16 -27.42 -4.13
CA GLY A 158 -24.29 -26.51 -5.25
C GLY A 158 -24.83 -25.12 -4.89
N GLU A 159 -24.96 -24.79 -3.59
CA GLU A 159 -25.52 -23.52 -3.14
C GLU A 159 -24.52 -22.36 -3.15
N LYS A 160 -23.23 -22.67 -3.02
CA LYS A 160 -22.15 -21.68 -2.93
C LYS A 160 -21.05 -21.97 -3.93
N VAL A 161 -20.26 -20.94 -4.20
CA VAL A 161 -19.06 -21.03 -5.04
C VAL A 161 -17.84 -20.72 -4.16
N PHE A 162 -16.84 -21.56 -4.23
CA PHE A 162 -15.50 -21.27 -3.75
C PHE A 162 -14.63 -20.79 -4.89
N ALA A 163 -13.75 -19.84 -4.58
CA ALA A 163 -12.68 -19.43 -5.46
C ALA A 163 -11.35 -19.47 -4.71
N ASP A 164 -10.27 -19.65 -5.45
CA ASP A 164 -8.90 -19.70 -4.93
C ASP A 164 -7.97 -19.00 -5.93
N LEU A 165 -7.26 -17.97 -5.47
CA LEU A 165 -6.30 -17.23 -6.29
C LEU A 165 -4.98 -18.02 -6.33
N GLN A 166 -4.49 -18.31 -7.52
CA GLN A 166 -3.25 -19.06 -7.73
C GLN A 166 -2.02 -18.15 -7.84
N ASN A 167 -2.25 -16.88 -8.21
CA ASN A 167 -1.22 -15.85 -8.32
C ASN A 167 -1.79 -14.47 -7.98
N GLY A 168 -1.05 -13.39 -8.27
CA GLY A 168 -1.49 -12.00 -8.10
C GLY A 168 -1.07 -11.38 -6.77
N GLN A 169 -0.29 -12.07 -5.94
CA GLN A 169 0.20 -11.56 -4.67
C GLN A 169 1.10 -10.33 -4.87
N GLU A 170 1.96 -10.33 -5.90
CA GLU A 170 2.84 -9.21 -6.23
C GLU A 170 2.06 -7.95 -6.55
N LEU A 171 1.04 -8.05 -7.41
CA LEU A 171 0.13 -6.96 -7.72
C LEU A 171 -0.57 -6.43 -6.46
N GLN A 172 -1.09 -7.33 -5.61
CA GLN A 172 -1.83 -6.97 -4.40
C GLN A 172 -0.92 -6.24 -3.41
N SER A 173 0.31 -6.73 -3.22
CA SER A 173 1.33 -6.13 -2.37
C SER A 173 1.78 -4.77 -2.91
N PHE A 174 1.97 -4.64 -4.23
CA PHE A 174 2.31 -3.38 -4.86
C PHE A 174 1.24 -2.31 -4.59
N ILE A 175 -0.03 -2.63 -4.85
CA ILE A 175 -1.15 -1.69 -4.63
C ILE A 175 -1.28 -1.36 -3.13
N ALA A 176 -1.10 -2.34 -2.25
CA ALA A 176 -1.10 -2.11 -0.81
C ALA A 176 -0.03 -1.09 -0.39
N ASN A 177 1.19 -1.19 -0.94
CA ASN A 177 2.25 -0.21 -0.70
C ASN A 177 1.87 1.19 -1.19
N VAL A 178 1.26 1.32 -2.38
CA VAL A 178 0.77 2.62 -2.88
C VAL A 178 -0.27 3.23 -1.92
N VAL A 179 -1.17 2.42 -1.38
CA VAL A 179 -2.17 2.87 -0.38
C VAL A 179 -1.50 3.28 0.93
N VAL A 180 -0.50 2.53 1.40
CA VAL A 180 0.28 2.87 2.59
C VAL A 180 0.99 4.21 2.41
N ASP A 181 1.71 4.39 1.30
CA ASP A 181 2.41 5.64 1.00
C ASP A 181 1.42 6.82 1.01
N ALA A 182 0.32 6.72 0.29
CA ALA A 182 -0.67 7.78 0.23
C ALA A 182 -1.28 8.11 1.61
N SER A 183 -1.41 7.12 2.49
CA SER A 183 -1.95 7.31 3.84
C SER A 183 -1.04 8.16 4.74
N GLN A 184 0.26 8.25 4.43
CA GLN A 184 1.25 9.00 5.20
C GLN A 184 1.34 10.50 4.82
N LYS A 185 0.53 10.97 3.86
CA LYS A 185 0.57 12.36 3.37
C LYS A 185 0.56 13.40 4.50
N ASN A 186 -0.36 13.26 5.45
CA ASN A 186 -0.49 14.23 6.54
C ASN A 186 0.72 14.23 7.46
N SER A 187 1.29 13.08 7.75
CA SER A 187 2.52 12.93 8.54
C SER A 187 3.69 13.63 7.85
N VAL A 188 3.88 13.38 6.56
CA VAL A 188 4.93 14.02 5.74
C VAL A 188 4.74 15.54 5.68
N GLN A 189 3.50 16.03 5.52
CA GLN A 189 3.21 17.47 5.51
C GLN A 189 3.56 18.11 6.86
N SER A 190 3.19 17.47 7.97
CA SER A 190 3.51 17.96 9.31
C SER A 190 5.02 17.99 9.56
N GLN A 191 5.72 16.95 9.12
CA GLN A 191 7.17 16.87 9.25
C GLN A 191 7.89 17.95 8.43
N LYS A 192 7.48 18.15 7.18
CA LYS A 192 8.00 19.28 6.36
C LYS A 192 7.81 20.63 7.00
N ALA A 193 6.64 20.88 7.62
CA ALA A 193 6.39 22.13 8.32
C ALA A 193 7.32 22.31 9.54
N GLN A 194 7.61 21.24 10.26
CA GLN A 194 8.57 21.24 11.38
C GLN A 194 10.00 21.48 10.90
N ASP A 195 10.42 20.82 9.81
CA ASP A 195 11.75 20.98 9.23
C ASP A 195 12.00 22.42 8.80
N VAL A 196 11.03 23.06 8.12
CA VAL A 196 11.12 24.48 7.73
C VAL A 196 11.25 25.36 8.96
N LYS A 197 10.41 25.17 9.99
CA LYS A 197 10.50 25.94 11.22
C LYS A 197 11.86 25.80 11.91
N THR A 198 12.41 24.59 11.97
CA THR A 198 13.73 24.34 12.58
C THR A 198 14.83 25.08 11.82
N ILE A 199 14.78 25.10 10.48
CA ILE A 199 15.73 25.83 9.64
C ILE A 199 15.61 27.35 9.88
N ASP A 200 14.38 27.88 9.92
CA ASP A 200 14.14 29.30 10.16
C ASP A 200 14.63 29.74 11.55
N ASP A 201 14.37 28.93 12.58
CA ASP A 201 14.84 29.19 13.95
C ASP A 201 16.38 29.16 14.02
N ALA A 202 17.05 28.22 13.36
CA ALA A 202 18.51 28.15 13.29
C ALA A 202 19.11 29.35 12.54
N ASN A 203 18.50 29.78 11.44
CA ASN A 203 18.91 30.96 10.69
C ASN A 203 18.78 32.24 11.52
N ALA A 204 17.65 32.38 12.25
CA ALA A 204 17.43 33.50 13.15
C ALA A 204 18.47 33.56 14.27
N GLN A 205 18.78 32.43 14.90
CA GLN A 205 19.85 32.34 15.93
C GLN A 205 21.23 32.74 15.39
N THR A 206 21.54 32.27 14.18
CA THR A 206 22.81 32.63 13.51
C THR A 206 22.90 34.13 13.24
N ALA A 207 21.78 34.74 12.77
CA ALA A 207 21.71 36.17 12.54
C ALA A 207 21.92 36.99 13.82
N VAL A 208 21.28 36.58 14.93
CA VAL A 208 21.46 37.21 16.25
C VAL A 208 22.89 37.08 16.76
N ALA A 209 23.50 35.89 16.60
CA ALA A 209 24.93 35.71 16.98
C ALA A 209 25.87 36.63 16.20
N ASN A 210 25.66 36.78 14.90
CA ASN A 210 26.46 37.67 14.04
C ASN A 210 26.27 39.14 14.42
N LEU A 211 25.02 39.56 14.73
CA LEU A 211 24.79 40.94 15.23
C LEU A 211 25.48 41.18 16.55
N ASN A 212 25.40 40.26 17.50
CA ASN A 212 26.08 40.40 18.79
C ASN A 212 27.62 40.50 18.63
N ALA A 213 28.21 39.67 17.76
CA ALA A 213 29.65 39.75 17.45
C ALA A 213 30.01 41.13 16.85
N SER A 214 29.17 41.68 15.96
CA SER A 214 29.39 42.99 15.37
C SER A 214 29.30 44.12 16.41
N VAL A 215 28.37 44.04 17.35
CA VAL A 215 28.20 44.99 18.46
C VAL A 215 29.43 44.96 19.39
N VAL A 216 29.89 43.76 19.74
CA VAL A 216 31.10 43.59 20.57
C VAL A 216 32.31 44.19 19.88
N ALA A 217 32.52 43.92 18.59
CA ALA A 217 33.62 44.49 17.83
C ALA A 217 33.57 46.04 17.75
N ALA A 218 32.36 46.61 17.49
CA ALA A 218 32.18 48.06 17.47
C ALA A 218 32.46 48.70 18.84
N THR A 219 32.03 48.05 19.93
CA THR A 219 32.26 48.52 21.30
C THR A 219 33.77 48.51 21.63
N ALA A 220 34.48 47.46 21.25
CA ALA A 220 35.94 47.36 21.43
C ALA A 220 36.67 48.44 20.64
N ALA A 221 36.27 48.69 19.39
CA ALA A 221 36.84 49.77 18.57
C ALA A 221 36.59 51.19 19.17
N ALA A 222 35.39 51.43 19.70
CA ALA A 222 35.07 52.70 20.38
C ALA A 222 35.92 52.92 21.66
N ASN A 223 36.09 51.87 22.45
CA ASN A 223 36.94 51.90 23.64
C ASN A 223 38.40 52.20 23.28
N ALA A 224 38.95 51.50 22.26
CA ALA A 224 40.31 51.75 21.77
C ALA A 224 40.50 53.20 21.26
N ALA A 225 39.50 53.77 20.56
CA ALA A 225 39.53 55.14 20.11
C ALA A 225 39.52 56.13 21.29
N THR A 226 38.73 55.84 22.33
CA THR A 226 38.71 56.65 23.56
C THR A 226 40.05 56.61 24.29
N GLU A 227 40.66 55.47 24.44
CA GLU A 227 41.98 55.32 25.03
C GLU A 227 43.04 56.04 24.21
N ALA A 228 43.04 55.95 22.89
CA ALA A 228 43.99 56.66 22.01
C ALA A 228 43.85 58.19 22.15
N SER A 229 42.58 58.69 22.22
CA SER A 229 42.39 60.15 22.41
C SER A 229 42.83 60.66 23.77
N SER A 230 42.63 59.87 24.84
CA SER A 230 43.16 60.21 26.18
C SER A 230 44.66 60.20 26.25
N ASN A 231 45.33 59.28 25.59
CA ASN A 231 46.82 59.23 25.50
C ASN A 231 47.34 60.40 24.71
N LEU A 232 46.68 60.78 23.60
CA LEU A 232 47.04 61.98 22.84
C LEU A 232 46.96 63.26 23.67
N ALA A 233 45.86 63.40 24.46
CA ALA A 233 45.68 64.54 25.36
C ALA A 233 46.78 64.61 26.45
N ALA A 234 47.18 63.46 27.01
CA ALA A 234 48.28 63.37 27.99
C ALA A 234 49.60 63.76 27.40
N ILE A 235 49.95 63.31 26.19
CA ILE A 235 51.17 63.67 25.46
C ILE A 235 51.18 65.17 25.17
N ALA A 236 50.04 65.74 24.72
CA ALA A 236 50.00 67.20 24.46
C ALA A 236 50.18 68.00 25.73
N ALA A 237 49.61 67.59 26.85
CA ALA A 237 49.85 68.26 28.16
C ALA A 237 51.32 68.19 28.61
N GLU A 238 52.00 67.05 28.38
CA GLU A 238 53.43 66.97 28.72
C GLU A 238 54.33 67.80 27.80
N GLN A 239 53.98 67.85 26.50
CA GLN A 239 54.64 68.77 25.56
C GLN A 239 54.56 70.23 25.96
N GLN A 240 53.38 70.67 26.44
CA GLN A 240 53.18 72.03 26.94
C GLN A 240 54.07 72.34 28.19
N LYS A 241 54.13 71.35 29.10
CA LYS A 241 55.04 71.49 30.27
C LYS A 241 56.50 71.63 29.87
N VAL A 242 56.95 70.82 28.96
CA VAL A 242 58.38 70.92 28.46
C VAL A 242 58.61 72.25 27.77
N LYS A 243 57.70 72.75 26.96
CA LYS A 243 57.80 74.05 26.31
C LYS A 243 57.88 75.18 27.33
N ALA A 244 57.02 75.17 28.36
CA ALA A 244 57.01 76.17 29.41
C ALA A 244 58.32 76.17 30.21
N GLN A 245 59.00 75.03 30.38
CA GLN A 245 60.26 74.90 31.01
C GLN A 245 61.42 75.44 30.15
N MET A 246 61.34 75.37 28.83
CA MET A 246 62.31 75.91 27.89
C MET A 246 62.22 77.43 27.76
N ASP A 247 60.98 78.00 27.84
CA ASP A 247 60.78 79.45 27.76
C ASP A 247 61.18 80.21 29.05
N TYR A 248 61.54 79.43 30.12
CA TYR A 248 61.95 80.02 31.41
C TYR A 248 63.49 80.06 31.61
N LYS A 249 64.27 79.64 30.64
CA LYS A 249 65.74 79.75 30.61
C LYS A 249 66.19 80.84 29.67
#